data_74a8743a42678ad3a3e9fa9893d1457e
#
_entry.id   74a8743a42678ad3a3e9fa9893d1457e
#
_cell.length_a   1.000
_cell.length_b   1.000
_cell.length_c   1.000
_cell.angle_alpha   90.00
_cell.angle_beta   90.00
_cell.angle_gamma   90.00
#
_symmetry.space_group_name_H-M   'P 1'
#
loop_
_entity.id
_entity.type
_entity.pdbx_description
1 polymer ?
#
loop_
_entity_poly.entity_id
_entity_poly.type
_entity_poly.pdbx_seq_one_letter_code
_entity_poly.pdbx_strand_id
1 'polypeptide(L)'
;MLIAYLDEFGHQGPYIRHDHRKYNTHPCFGYAGFLLPADDVRRMGGYFKYVKEKLLAWEIEHSDIPADRWEKKGSALLTTANISQYSDEIFPALSRIYRKLGELNGQIFFYGQQKPIGPVSETKETSQDRENHCLIQAINVMSIGFLDMESGLFLDTDSMVFLDTSSGSWL
;
A
#
# COMPACT_ATOMS: atom_id res chain seq x y z
N MET A 1 -10.58 -10.50 15.64
CA MET A 1 -9.24 -10.72 15.05
C MET A 1 -9.13 -9.84 13.81
N LEU A 2 -8.02 -9.11 13.67
CA LEU A 2 -7.71 -8.34 12.46
C LEU A 2 -6.68 -9.10 11.61
N ILE A 3 -6.78 -8.96 10.30
CA ILE A 3 -5.82 -9.48 9.34
C ILE A 3 -5.18 -8.29 8.62
N ALA A 4 -3.86 -8.24 8.60
CA ALA A 4 -3.08 -7.26 7.85
C ALA A 4 -2.66 -7.85 6.49
N TYR A 5 -2.90 -7.10 5.43
CA TYR A 5 -2.39 -7.34 4.09
C TYR A 5 -1.39 -6.25 3.78
N LEU A 6 -0.12 -6.59 3.72
CA LEU A 6 0.97 -5.65 3.49
C LEU A 6 1.76 -6.04 2.25
N ASP A 7 2.22 -5.05 1.54
CA ASP A 7 3.13 -5.19 0.40
C ASP A 7 4.24 -4.14 0.52
N GLU A 8 5.36 -4.38 -0.11
CA GLU A 8 6.52 -3.50 -0.10
C GLU A 8 6.32 -2.32 -1.06
N PHE A 9 6.77 -1.15 -0.66
CA PHE A 9 6.92 -0.02 -1.57
C PHE A 9 8.35 0.52 -1.57
N GLY A 10 8.73 1.11 -2.68
CA GLY A 10 10.10 1.52 -2.90
C GLY A 10 10.96 0.36 -3.42
N HIS A 11 12.24 0.41 -3.20
CA HIS A 11 13.21 -0.60 -3.63
C HIS A 11 14.18 -0.92 -2.50
N GLN A 12 14.43 -2.19 -2.22
CA GLN A 12 15.31 -2.64 -1.13
C GLN A 12 16.78 -2.23 -1.32
N GLY A 13 17.24 -2.03 -2.56
CA GLY A 13 18.63 -1.66 -2.86
C GLY A 13 19.02 -0.30 -2.28
N PRO A 14 20.32 0.03 -2.27
CA PRO A 14 20.81 1.29 -1.74
C PRO A 14 20.25 2.48 -2.52
N TYR A 15 20.25 3.65 -1.88
CA TYR A 15 20.00 4.92 -2.55
C TYR A 15 21.30 5.73 -2.51
N ILE A 16 21.89 6.00 -3.67
CA ILE A 16 23.18 6.68 -3.74
C ILE A 16 22.99 8.19 -3.93
N ARG A 17 22.21 8.58 -4.94
CA ARG A 17 21.83 9.97 -5.24
C ARG A 17 20.87 9.99 -6.43
N HIS A 18 20.16 11.10 -6.60
CA HIS A 18 19.13 11.24 -7.64
C HIS A 18 19.64 11.14 -9.09
N ASP A 19 20.92 11.44 -9.33
CA ASP A 19 21.57 11.39 -10.65
C ASP A 19 22.40 10.10 -10.86
N HIS A 20 22.37 9.16 -9.92
CA HIS A 20 23.08 7.89 -10.07
C HIS A 20 22.39 6.99 -11.11
N ARG A 21 23.15 6.38 -12.03
CA ARG A 21 22.62 5.62 -13.17
C ARG A 21 21.65 4.49 -12.80
N LYS A 22 21.80 3.86 -11.63
CA LYS A 22 21.03 2.70 -11.21
C LYS A 22 20.27 2.91 -9.89
N TYR A 23 20.88 3.61 -8.93
CA TYR A 23 20.38 3.74 -7.57
C TYR A 23 19.98 5.20 -7.27
N ASN A 24 19.11 5.74 -8.13
CA ASN A 24 18.65 7.13 -8.12
C ASN A 24 17.15 7.26 -7.85
N THR A 25 16.45 6.13 -7.70
CA THR A 25 15.02 6.10 -7.41
C THR A 25 14.77 5.53 -6.02
N HIS A 26 13.58 5.77 -5.50
CA HIS A 26 13.16 5.21 -4.24
C HIS A 26 14.07 5.56 -3.06
N PRO A 27 14.11 6.84 -2.64
CA PRO A 27 14.87 7.27 -1.45
C PRO A 27 14.31 6.67 -0.16
N CYS A 28 13.10 6.11 -0.21
CA CYS A 28 12.44 5.44 0.89
C CYS A 28 12.20 3.96 0.57
N PHE A 29 12.06 3.16 1.62
CA PHE A 29 11.58 1.78 1.58
C PHE A 29 10.59 1.56 2.71
N GLY A 30 9.55 0.77 2.48
CA GLY A 30 8.53 0.54 3.49
C GLY A 30 7.50 -0.51 3.12
N TYR A 31 6.50 -0.61 3.98
CA TYR A 31 5.34 -1.47 3.80
C TYR A 31 4.06 -0.64 3.81
N ALA A 32 3.17 -0.95 2.90
CA ALA A 32 1.85 -0.35 2.83
C ALA A 32 0.79 -1.43 2.60
N GLY A 33 -0.45 -1.16 3.01
CA GLY A 33 -1.52 -2.09 2.83
C GLY A 33 -2.76 -1.71 3.61
N PHE A 34 -3.48 -2.70 4.08
CA PHE A 34 -4.69 -2.49 4.86
C PHE A 34 -4.90 -3.57 5.92
N LEU A 35 -5.67 -3.20 6.93
CA LEU A 35 -6.12 -4.09 7.99
C LEU A 35 -7.63 -4.27 7.87
N LEU A 36 -8.10 -5.47 8.13
CA LEU A 36 -9.50 -5.81 7.98
C LEU A 36 -9.92 -6.83 9.05
N PRO A 37 -11.14 -6.71 9.63
CA PRO A 37 -11.71 -7.78 10.44
C PRO A 37 -11.73 -9.10 9.67
N ALA A 38 -11.33 -10.19 10.32
CA ALA A 38 -11.22 -11.51 9.69
C ALA A 38 -12.54 -11.97 9.05
N ASP A 39 -13.66 -11.64 9.67
CA ASP A 39 -15.01 -12.00 9.22
C ASP A 39 -15.41 -11.27 7.92
N ASP A 40 -14.76 -10.14 7.62
CA ASP A 40 -15.05 -9.31 6.45
C ASP A 40 -14.12 -9.53 5.26
N VAL A 41 -13.06 -10.34 5.42
CA VAL A 41 -12.09 -10.63 4.35
C VAL A 41 -12.75 -11.13 3.07
N ARG A 42 -13.70 -12.09 3.20
CA ARG A 42 -14.42 -12.63 2.03
C ARG A 42 -15.28 -11.57 1.35
N ARG A 43 -15.92 -10.69 2.12
CA ARG A 43 -16.76 -9.60 1.60
C ARG A 43 -15.90 -8.59 0.84
N MET A 44 -14.74 -8.21 1.40
CA MET A 44 -13.80 -7.30 0.75
C MET A 44 -13.23 -7.92 -0.52
N GLY A 45 -12.81 -9.19 -0.49
CA GLY A 45 -12.29 -9.90 -1.65
C GLY A 45 -13.29 -9.99 -2.80
N GLY A 46 -14.56 -10.32 -2.49
CA GLY A 46 -15.63 -10.34 -3.48
C GLY A 46 -15.91 -8.97 -4.10
N TYR A 47 -15.89 -7.91 -3.27
CA TYR A 47 -16.06 -6.55 -3.76
C TYR A 47 -14.89 -6.07 -4.62
N PHE A 48 -13.66 -6.37 -4.20
CA PHE A 48 -12.46 -6.07 -4.99
C PHE A 48 -12.50 -6.76 -6.36
N LYS A 49 -12.86 -8.03 -6.39
CA LYS A 49 -13.06 -8.78 -7.64
C LYS A 49 -14.07 -8.08 -8.55
N TYR A 50 -15.23 -7.70 -8.01
CA TYR A 50 -16.26 -6.98 -8.77
C TYR A 50 -15.74 -5.66 -9.36
N VAL A 51 -15.03 -4.83 -8.56
CA VAL A 51 -14.47 -3.56 -9.05
C VAL A 51 -13.41 -3.80 -10.11
N LYS A 52 -12.52 -4.79 -9.92
CA LYS A 52 -11.51 -5.20 -10.89
C LYS A 52 -12.13 -5.60 -12.23
N GLU A 53 -13.13 -6.47 -12.21
CA GLU A 53 -13.80 -6.96 -13.42
C GLU A 53 -14.55 -5.84 -14.16
N LYS A 54 -15.05 -4.84 -13.45
CA LYS A 54 -15.68 -3.67 -14.08
C LYS A 54 -14.67 -2.70 -14.68
N LEU A 55 -13.61 -2.38 -13.94
CA LEU A 55 -12.58 -1.45 -14.41
C LEU A 55 -11.79 -1.99 -15.59
N LEU A 56 -11.53 -3.29 -15.60
CA LEU A 56 -10.62 -3.95 -16.54
C LEU A 56 -11.37 -4.91 -17.49
N ALA A 57 -12.69 -4.71 -17.65
CA ALA A 57 -13.55 -5.59 -18.43
C ALA A 57 -13.01 -5.82 -19.85
N TRP A 58 -12.58 -4.77 -20.53
CA TRP A 58 -12.04 -4.86 -21.88
C TRP A 58 -10.78 -5.71 -21.95
N GLU A 59 -9.82 -5.51 -21.04
CA GLU A 59 -8.58 -6.28 -20.99
C GLU A 59 -8.83 -7.76 -20.68
N ILE A 60 -9.77 -8.04 -19.76
CA ILE A 60 -10.14 -9.39 -19.38
C ILE A 60 -10.80 -10.11 -20.57
N GLU A 61 -11.71 -9.45 -21.26
CA GLU A 61 -12.44 -10.00 -22.41
C GLU A 61 -11.51 -10.34 -23.60
N HIS A 62 -10.43 -9.55 -23.76
CA HIS A 62 -9.45 -9.75 -24.83
C HIS A 62 -8.24 -10.59 -24.42
N SER A 63 -8.30 -11.19 -23.23
CA SER A 63 -7.26 -12.09 -22.73
C SER A 63 -7.68 -13.56 -22.95
N ASP A 64 -6.70 -14.42 -23.18
CA ASP A 64 -6.92 -15.88 -23.22
C ASP A 64 -7.00 -16.51 -21.81
N ILE A 65 -6.95 -15.67 -20.76
CA ILE A 65 -6.93 -16.11 -19.36
C ILE A 65 -8.35 -15.95 -18.78
N PRO A 66 -8.92 -16.98 -18.13
CA PRO A 66 -10.20 -16.88 -17.45
C PRO A 66 -10.23 -15.71 -16.44
N ALA A 67 -11.33 -14.98 -16.35
CA ALA A 67 -11.47 -13.77 -15.53
C ALA A 67 -11.12 -13.97 -14.04
N ASP A 68 -11.35 -15.16 -13.50
CA ASP A 68 -11.02 -15.55 -12.13
C ASP A 68 -9.51 -15.75 -11.89
N ARG A 69 -8.75 -16.00 -12.95
CA ARG A 69 -7.29 -16.16 -12.92
C ARG A 69 -6.53 -14.97 -13.51
N TRP A 70 -7.25 -14.06 -14.17
CA TRP A 70 -6.63 -12.90 -14.78
C TRP A 70 -6.17 -11.89 -13.71
N GLU A 71 -4.92 -11.44 -13.84
CA GLU A 71 -4.31 -10.51 -12.89
C GLU A 71 -3.62 -9.36 -13.61
N LYS A 72 -3.70 -8.17 -12.99
CA LYS A 72 -2.91 -7.01 -13.37
C LYS A 72 -2.30 -6.39 -12.13
N LYS A 73 -0.98 -6.22 -12.15
CA LYS A 73 -0.27 -5.58 -11.03
C LYS A 73 -0.69 -4.11 -10.90
N GLY A 74 -0.84 -3.62 -9.69
CA GLY A 74 -1.16 -2.22 -9.41
C GLY A 74 -0.15 -1.26 -10.05
N SER A 75 1.14 -1.60 -10.03
CA SER A 75 2.20 -0.83 -10.70
C SER A 75 2.05 -0.74 -12.22
N ALA A 76 1.43 -1.72 -12.85
CA ALA A 76 1.13 -1.70 -14.28
C ALA A 76 -0.18 -0.94 -14.59
N LEU A 77 -1.11 -0.87 -13.65
CA LEU A 77 -2.35 -0.09 -13.76
C LEU A 77 -2.10 1.40 -13.49
N LEU A 78 -1.40 1.72 -12.40
CA LEU A 78 -1.23 3.09 -11.90
C LEU A 78 0.03 3.77 -12.48
N THR A 79 0.27 3.61 -13.76
CA THR A 79 1.32 4.35 -14.48
C THR A 79 0.89 5.78 -14.76
N THR A 80 1.85 6.70 -14.92
CA THR A 80 1.56 8.09 -15.29
C THR A 80 0.74 8.17 -16.58
N ALA A 81 1.03 7.32 -17.56
CA ALA A 81 0.30 7.27 -18.83
C ALA A 81 -1.16 6.84 -18.63
N ASN A 82 -1.40 5.76 -17.88
CA ASN A 82 -2.76 5.28 -17.60
C ASN A 82 -3.56 6.28 -16.78
N ILE A 83 -2.95 6.89 -15.76
CA ILE A 83 -3.62 7.91 -14.96
C ILE A 83 -3.97 9.13 -15.82
N SER A 84 -3.07 9.57 -16.70
CA SER A 84 -3.35 10.68 -17.63
C SER A 84 -4.51 10.38 -18.59
N GLN A 85 -4.67 9.13 -19.01
CA GLN A 85 -5.65 8.73 -20.01
C GLN A 85 -6.96 8.24 -19.43
N TYR A 86 -6.94 7.55 -18.28
CA TYR A 86 -8.06 6.83 -17.66
C TYR A 86 -8.34 7.26 -16.22
N SER A 87 -8.04 8.50 -15.87
CA SER A 87 -8.30 9.04 -14.52
C SER A 87 -9.76 8.91 -14.12
N ASP A 88 -10.68 9.16 -15.05
CA ASP A 88 -12.11 9.18 -14.83
C ASP A 88 -12.68 7.78 -14.50
N GLU A 89 -11.97 6.72 -14.83
CA GLU A 89 -12.30 5.34 -14.48
C GLU A 89 -11.51 4.85 -13.26
N ILE A 90 -10.21 5.15 -13.20
CA ILE A 90 -9.29 4.65 -12.17
C ILE A 90 -9.62 5.27 -10.81
N PHE A 91 -9.76 6.59 -10.70
CA PHE A 91 -9.98 7.23 -9.40
C PHE A 91 -11.32 6.86 -8.75
N PRO A 92 -12.45 6.83 -9.48
CA PRO A 92 -13.69 6.32 -8.90
C PRO A 92 -13.62 4.84 -8.47
N ALA A 93 -12.86 4.00 -9.20
CA ALA A 93 -12.68 2.60 -8.82
C ALA A 93 -11.89 2.48 -7.51
N LEU A 94 -10.78 3.20 -7.36
CA LEU A 94 -10.01 3.27 -6.12
C LEU A 94 -10.85 3.83 -4.96
N SER A 95 -11.58 4.92 -5.19
CA SER A 95 -12.46 5.53 -4.18
C SER A 95 -13.53 4.57 -3.68
N ARG A 96 -14.08 3.73 -4.57
CA ARG A 96 -15.05 2.68 -4.18
C ARG A 96 -14.40 1.61 -3.31
N ILE A 97 -13.17 1.20 -3.62
CA ILE A 97 -12.40 0.23 -2.82
C ILE A 97 -12.14 0.80 -1.42
N TYR A 98 -11.66 2.03 -1.31
CA TYR A 98 -11.37 2.67 -0.02
C TYR A 98 -12.64 2.87 0.82
N ARG A 99 -13.72 3.34 0.19
CA ARG A 99 -15.01 3.46 0.89
C ARG A 99 -15.50 2.12 1.39
N LYS A 100 -15.38 1.04 0.58
CA LYS A 100 -15.77 -0.30 1.00
C LYS A 100 -14.93 -0.82 2.15
N LEU A 101 -13.63 -0.52 2.15
CA LEU A 101 -12.75 -0.84 3.25
C LEU A 101 -13.25 -0.17 4.56
N GLY A 102 -13.56 1.14 4.51
CA GLY A 102 -14.10 1.87 5.66
C GLY A 102 -15.45 1.32 6.14
N GLU A 103 -16.39 0.97 5.23
CA GLU A 103 -17.69 0.34 5.56
C GLU A 103 -17.52 -1.01 6.30
N LEU A 104 -16.39 -1.67 6.13
CA LEU A 104 -16.05 -2.93 6.78
C LEU A 104 -15.14 -2.72 8.01
N ASN A 105 -15.05 -1.51 8.54
CA ASN A 105 -14.15 -1.13 9.63
C ASN A 105 -12.68 -1.51 9.35
N GLY A 106 -12.28 -1.50 8.08
CA GLY A 106 -10.91 -1.68 7.67
C GLY A 106 -10.14 -0.37 7.73
N GLN A 107 -8.83 -0.47 7.79
CA GLN A 107 -7.91 0.66 7.90
C GLN A 107 -6.80 0.55 6.86
N ILE A 108 -6.37 1.70 6.32
CA ILE A 108 -5.17 1.78 5.50
C ILE A 108 -3.98 1.96 6.43
N PHE A 109 -2.92 1.27 6.13
CA PHE A 109 -1.66 1.35 6.85
C PHE A 109 -0.51 1.60 5.88
N PHE A 110 0.43 2.44 6.29
CA PHE A 110 1.73 2.49 5.66
C PHE A 110 2.78 2.89 6.68
N TYR A 111 3.98 2.34 6.50
CA TYR A 111 5.17 2.69 7.26
C TYR A 111 6.36 2.69 6.31
N GLY A 112 7.16 3.74 6.34
CA GLY A 112 8.35 3.85 5.50
C GLY A 112 9.49 4.58 6.17
N GLN A 113 10.70 4.20 5.80
CA GLN A 113 11.92 4.83 6.27
C GLN A 113 12.72 5.41 5.10
N GLN A 114 13.32 6.56 5.34
CA GLN A 114 14.29 7.13 4.44
C GLN A 114 15.59 6.29 4.50
N LYS A 115 16.10 5.95 3.32
CA LYS A 115 17.33 5.19 3.21
C LYS A 115 18.56 6.08 3.47
N PRO A 116 19.60 5.56 4.14
CA PRO A 116 20.88 6.27 4.19
C PRO A 116 21.43 6.42 2.77
N ILE A 117 22.02 7.59 2.53
CA ILE A 117 22.61 7.92 1.22
C ILE A 117 24.00 7.28 1.14
N GLY A 118 24.23 6.49 0.10
CA GLY A 118 25.52 5.88 -0.17
C GLY A 118 25.46 4.39 -0.51
N PRO A 119 26.59 3.82 -0.93
CA PRO A 119 26.71 2.39 -1.19
C PRO A 119 26.70 1.58 0.11
N VAL A 120 26.38 0.30 0.02
CA VAL A 120 26.36 -0.62 1.17
C VAL A 120 27.70 -0.67 1.91
N SER A 121 28.82 -0.48 1.20
CA SER A 121 30.15 -0.43 1.82
C SER A 121 30.33 0.71 2.84
N GLU A 122 29.62 1.81 2.66
CA GLU A 122 29.64 2.99 3.54
C GLU A 122 28.52 2.93 4.59
N THR A 123 27.30 2.68 4.15
CA THR A 123 26.12 2.68 5.02
C THR A 123 26.04 1.46 5.94
N LYS A 124 26.75 0.36 5.60
CA LYS A 124 26.73 -0.94 6.28
C LYS A 124 25.34 -1.61 6.35
N GLU A 125 24.36 -1.05 5.67
CA GLU A 125 22.99 -1.56 5.65
C GLU A 125 22.76 -2.35 4.37
N THR A 126 22.56 -3.66 4.49
CA THR A 126 22.19 -4.52 3.36
C THR A 126 20.70 -4.40 3.03
N SER A 127 20.29 -4.91 1.87
CA SER A 127 18.87 -4.97 1.49
C SER A 127 18.06 -5.79 2.49
N GLN A 128 18.62 -6.90 2.97
CA GLN A 128 17.96 -7.77 3.95
C GLN A 128 17.82 -7.12 5.32
N ASP A 129 18.85 -6.39 5.78
CA ASP A 129 18.78 -5.65 7.05
C ASP A 129 17.67 -4.59 7.00
N ARG A 130 17.57 -3.87 5.89
CA ARG A 130 16.53 -2.85 5.65
C ARG A 130 15.13 -3.45 5.66
N GLU A 131 14.94 -4.54 4.92
CA GLU A 131 13.68 -5.26 4.85
C GLU A 131 13.24 -5.72 6.24
N ASN A 132 14.11 -6.44 6.95
CA ASN A 132 13.84 -6.95 8.29
C ASN A 132 13.55 -5.82 9.29
N HIS A 133 14.39 -4.78 9.29
CA HIS A 133 14.22 -3.65 10.20
C HIS A 133 12.89 -2.93 9.93
N CYS A 134 12.60 -2.63 8.67
CA CYS A 134 11.40 -1.92 8.29
C CYS A 134 10.13 -2.76 8.59
N LEU A 135 10.16 -4.08 8.38
CA LEU A 135 9.04 -4.96 8.71
C LEU A 135 8.79 -5.00 10.21
N ILE A 136 9.84 -5.14 11.03
CA ILE A 136 9.72 -5.14 12.50
C ILE A 136 9.10 -3.83 12.97
N GLN A 137 9.57 -2.69 12.46
CA GLN A 137 9.02 -1.39 12.83
C GLN A 137 7.57 -1.22 12.36
N ALA A 138 7.23 -1.67 11.15
CA ALA A 138 5.85 -1.65 10.67
C ALA A 138 4.92 -2.45 11.58
N ILE A 139 5.33 -3.64 12.03
CA ILE A 139 4.57 -4.47 12.95
C ILE A 139 4.42 -3.79 14.32
N ASN A 140 5.51 -3.21 14.85
CA ASN A 140 5.47 -2.50 16.13
C ASN A 140 4.48 -1.32 16.08
N VAL A 141 4.55 -0.53 15.03
CA VAL A 141 3.67 0.63 14.81
C VAL A 141 2.21 0.19 14.71
N MET A 142 1.89 -0.85 13.94
CA MET A 142 0.55 -1.41 13.89
C MET A 142 0.07 -1.85 15.28
N SER A 143 0.91 -2.52 16.05
CA SER A 143 0.56 -3.03 17.38
C SER A 143 0.25 -1.91 18.38
N ILE A 144 1.01 -0.82 18.35
CA ILE A 144 0.80 0.36 19.20
C ILE A 144 -0.51 1.06 18.80
N GLY A 145 -0.73 1.28 17.50
CA GLY A 145 -1.95 1.92 17.01
C GLY A 145 -3.24 1.19 17.42
N PHE A 146 -3.19 -0.14 17.58
CA PHE A 146 -4.33 -0.90 18.10
C PHE A 146 -4.57 -0.71 19.59
N LEU A 147 -3.54 -0.63 20.41
CA LEU A 147 -3.67 -0.39 21.85
C LEU A 147 -4.24 1.00 22.13
N ASP A 148 -3.88 2.00 21.34
CA ASP A 148 -4.36 3.37 21.50
C ASP A 148 -5.81 3.57 21.00
N MET A 149 -6.26 2.80 20.03
CA MET A 149 -7.66 2.83 19.57
C MET A 149 -8.65 2.39 20.66
N GLU A 150 -8.27 1.46 21.53
CA GLU A 150 -9.10 1.08 22.70
C GLU A 150 -9.09 2.16 23.79
N SER A 151 -8.04 2.97 23.87
CA SER A 151 -7.87 4.06 24.84
C SER A 151 -8.33 5.45 24.35
N GLY A 152 -8.59 5.61 23.05
CA GLY A 152 -8.95 6.89 22.44
C GLY A 152 -7.81 7.91 22.36
N LEU A 153 -6.57 7.52 22.60
CA LEU A 153 -5.39 8.37 22.51
C LEU A 153 -4.73 8.19 21.13
N PHE A 154 -4.67 9.24 20.34
CA PHE A 154 -3.86 9.29 19.13
C PHE A 154 -2.45 9.77 19.48
N LEU A 155 -1.45 8.92 19.31
CA LEU A 155 -0.06 9.34 19.38
C LEU A 155 0.33 9.98 18.05
N ASP A 156 0.60 11.28 18.10
CA ASP A 156 1.26 12.01 17.01
C ASP A 156 2.75 11.66 17.03
N THR A 157 3.14 10.69 16.23
CA THR A 157 4.55 10.42 15.98
C THR A 157 4.90 10.96 14.59
N ASP A 158 5.94 11.76 14.48
CA ASP A 158 6.43 12.44 13.26
C ASP A 158 6.64 11.52 12.02
N SER A 159 6.28 10.26 12.12
CA SER A 159 6.43 9.23 11.08
C SER A 159 5.12 8.50 10.72
N MET A 160 3.99 8.84 11.34
CA MET A 160 2.72 8.14 11.11
C MET A 160 1.64 9.10 10.62
N VAL A 161 1.14 8.86 9.43
CA VAL A 161 -0.12 9.43 8.96
C VAL A 161 -1.16 8.31 8.95
N PHE A 162 -2.06 8.30 9.93
CA PHE A 162 -3.30 7.53 9.84
C PHE A 162 -4.31 8.34 9.03
N LEU A 163 -4.73 7.81 7.92
CA LEU A 163 -5.89 8.35 7.22
C LEU A 163 -7.13 7.72 7.86
N ASP A 164 -7.78 8.47 8.73
CA ASP A 164 -9.11 8.12 9.23
C ASP A 164 -10.12 8.24 8.09
N THR A 165 -10.63 7.11 7.64
CA THR A 165 -11.67 7.07 6.60
C THR A 165 -13.07 7.36 7.13
N SER A 166 -13.23 7.56 8.45
CA SER A 166 -14.54 7.78 9.08
C SER A 166 -15.09 9.21 8.95
N SER A 167 -14.24 10.21 8.69
CA SER A 167 -14.64 11.62 8.72
C SER A 167 -15.12 12.22 7.39
N GLY A 168 -15.05 11.51 6.28
CA GLY A 168 -15.66 11.94 5.01
C GLY A 168 -15.17 13.27 4.41
N SER A 169 -14.19 13.94 5.02
CA SER A 169 -13.65 15.20 4.55
C SER A 169 -12.28 14.98 3.89
N TRP A 170 -12.31 14.94 2.58
CA TRP A 170 -11.13 15.02 1.75
C TRP A 170 -10.86 16.50 1.44
N LEU A 171 -9.74 17.02 1.88
CA LEU A 171 -9.11 18.20 1.31
C LEU A 171 -7.99 17.78 0.38
#